data_87bd190196332fc2afce3a9167f4eec5
#
_entry.id   87bd190196332fc2afce3a9167f4eec5
#
_cell.length_a   1.000
_cell.length_b   1.000
_cell.length_c   1.000
_cell.angle_alpha   90.00
_cell.angle_beta   90.00
_cell.angle_gamma   90.00
#
_symmetry.space_group_name_H-M   'P 1'
#
loop_
_entity.id
_entity.type
_entity.pdbx_description
1 polymer ?
#
loop_
_entity_poly.entity_id
_entity_poly.type
_entity_poly.pdbx_seq_one_letter_code
_entity_poly.pdbx_strand_id
1 'polypeptide(L)'
;TGVSVSIVSIFVIFGSFLNSGEAGSGFMNIATAFAGRLKGGAAKVSVISSALFGSISGSASANVASTGMVTLPAMIKLKYPKRLAASVEAVASSGGQIMPPLMGAGAFVMVELTGIPYNQIILAALLPAILFFFAVWVGIDFYTKKYNLKPVEQENLPKKSIVLITSFFFLIPFSTLLIFMFAGFTPQYSASLAILTSFLLLFFNLNNGFDFKLGLDRFINACASSGKQIALIGSIILCASIIIGVLSITGLGVKLTSLIISVSGNNIWPALLLTGLACLILGMEVPTTAAYVICVSVAGPALVDMGLGLLEVHLFVFWFALLSTITPPVCGTVFIAAGMVNENWLKVSVTSMSLGIGLYFIPLAMIANKSILDLNSTVLLSLLAFMKIAVSLVMLSFSIIGNYTLFLRIGAFLLGLFIMFF
;
A
#
# COMPACT_ATOMS: atom_id res chain seq x y z
N THR A 1 23.95 2.95 -4.23
CA THR A 1 23.89 4.04 -5.26
C THR A 1 23.59 3.52 -6.66
N GLY A 2 24.12 2.36 -7.08
CA GLY A 2 23.89 1.81 -8.42
C GLY A 2 22.42 1.50 -8.68
N VAL A 3 21.75 0.74 -7.82
CA VAL A 3 20.36 0.36 -7.94
C VAL A 3 19.43 1.57 -7.82
N SER A 4 19.76 2.54 -6.95
CA SER A 4 18.98 3.78 -6.82
C SER A 4 18.95 4.58 -8.11
N VAL A 5 20.06 4.67 -8.82
CA VAL A 5 20.16 5.41 -10.08
C VAL A 5 19.55 4.63 -11.24
N SER A 6 19.78 3.33 -11.31
CA SER A 6 19.39 2.53 -12.48
C SER A 6 17.98 1.94 -12.40
N ILE A 7 17.51 1.50 -11.20
CA ILE A 7 16.21 0.86 -11.06
C ILE A 7 15.19 1.84 -10.53
N VAL A 8 15.45 2.44 -9.36
CA VAL A 8 14.46 3.31 -8.71
C VAL A 8 14.07 4.48 -9.61
N SER A 9 15.06 5.13 -10.23
CA SER A 9 14.79 6.29 -11.11
C SER A 9 13.90 5.95 -12.30
N ILE A 10 14.13 4.81 -12.98
CA ILE A 10 13.32 4.40 -14.13
C ILE A 10 11.86 4.17 -13.72
N PHE A 11 11.61 3.49 -12.59
CA PHE A 11 10.23 3.24 -12.14
C PHE A 11 9.54 4.51 -11.63
N VAL A 12 10.28 5.44 -11.03
CA VAL A 12 9.74 6.77 -10.66
C VAL A 12 9.36 7.57 -11.92
N ILE A 13 10.17 7.52 -12.96
CA ILE A 13 9.85 8.13 -14.26
C ILE A 13 8.57 7.48 -14.82
N PHE A 14 8.51 6.15 -14.85
CA PHE A 14 7.34 5.43 -15.31
C PHE A 14 6.06 5.85 -14.58
N GLY A 15 6.08 5.86 -13.24
CA GLY A 15 4.95 6.31 -12.43
C GLY A 15 4.54 7.76 -12.70
N SER A 16 5.51 8.65 -12.88
CA SER A 16 5.26 10.07 -13.18
C SER A 16 4.65 10.28 -14.56
N PHE A 17 5.10 9.52 -15.57
CA PHE A 17 4.53 9.56 -16.92
C PHE A 17 3.08 9.06 -16.92
N LEU A 18 2.80 7.93 -16.27
CA LEU A 18 1.44 7.44 -16.10
C LEU A 18 0.53 8.48 -15.43
N ASN A 19 1.04 9.10 -14.38
CA ASN A 19 0.27 10.05 -13.56
C ASN A 19 0.00 11.38 -14.27
N SER A 20 0.89 11.80 -15.16
CA SER A 20 0.74 13.02 -15.96
C SER A 20 -0.23 12.85 -17.14
N GLY A 21 -0.59 11.61 -17.50
CA GLY A 21 -1.59 11.26 -18.50
C GLY A 21 -3.00 11.10 -17.93
N GLU A 22 -3.85 10.38 -18.68
CA GLU A 22 -5.24 10.08 -18.28
C GLU A 22 -5.38 8.82 -17.41
N ALA A 23 -4.28 8.23 -16.94
CA ALA A 23 -4.31 7.00 -16.15
C ALA A 23 -5.10 7.16 -14.84
N GLY A 24 -4.99 8.32 -14.18
CA GLY A 24 -5.75 8.62 -12.95
C GLY A 24 -7.27 8.59 -13.19
N SER A 25 -7.73 9.19 -14.29
CA SER A 25 -9.14 9.12 -14.72
C SER A 25 -9.55 7.67 -15.02
N GLY A 26 -8.66 6.89 -15.62
CA GLY A 26 -8.85 5.47 -15.89
C GLY A 26 -9.09 4.66 -14.62
N PHE A 27 -8.26 4.84 -13.62
CA PHE A 27 -8.42 4.16 -12.32
C PHE A 27 -9.75 4.46 -11.66
N MET A 28 -10.15 5.73 -11.65
CA MET A 28 -11.42 6.15 -11.06
C MET A 28 -12.61 5.57 -11.83
N ASN A 29 -12.58 5.59 -13.15
CA ASN A 29 -13.65 5.05 -14.00
C ASN A 29 -13.78 3.54 -13.87
N ILE A 30 -12.66 2.79 -13.84
CA ILE A 30 -12.66 1.34 -13.60
C ILE A 30 -13.22 1.03 -12.22
N ALA A 31 -12.73 1.70 -11.18
CA ALA A 31 -13.19 1.51 -9.82
C ALA A 31 -14.70 1.78 -9.69
N THR A 32 -15.19 2.87 -10.31
CA THR A 32 -16.61 3.25 -10.28
C THR A 32 -17.47 2.26 -11.06
N ALA A 33 -17.02 1.79 -12.22
CA ALA A 33 -17.73 0.80 -13.01
C ALA A 33 -17.88 -0.54 -12.29
N PHE A 34 -16.81 -0.96 -11.56
CA PHE A 34 -16.79 -2.23 -10.85
C PHE A 34 -17.54 -2.17 -9.52
N ALA A 35 -17.26 -1.19 -8.69
CA ALA A 35 -17.75 -1.16 -7.30
C ALA A 35 -18.91 -0.17 -7.06
N GLY A 36 -19.14 0.80 -7.94
CA GLY A 36 -20.10 1.86 -7.70
C GLY A 36 -21.54 1.38 -7.47
N ARG A 37 -21.96 0.29 -8.14
CA ARG A 37 -23.31 -0.30 -8.01
C ARG A 37 -23.52 -1.08 -6.71
N LEU A 38 -22.47 -1.40 -5.99
CA LEU A 38 -22.54 -2.19 -4.77
C LEU A 38 -23.01 -1.32 -3.59
N LYS A 39 -23.63 -1.94 -2.59
CA LYS A 39 -23.87 -1.26 -1.31
C LYS A 39 -22.53 -0.80 -0.71
N GLY A 40 -22.48 0.44 -0.24
CA GLY A 40 -21.21 1.04 0.16
C GLY A 40 -20.30 1.39 -1.03
N GLY A 41 -20.86 1.52 -2.24
CA GLY A 41 -20.13 1.61 -3.49
C GLY A 41 -19.10 2.73 -3.54
N ALA A 42 -19.41 3.93 -3.07
CA ALA A 42 -18.46 5.04 -3.08
C ALA A 42 -17.20 4.76 -2.22
N ALA A 43 -17.35 4.10 -1.07
CA ALA A 43 -16.22 3.67 -0.26
C ALA A 43 -15.39 2.57 -0.95
N LYS A 44 -16.05 1.62 -1.59
CA LYS A 44 -15.38 0.55 -2.35
C LYS A 44 -14.66 1.07 -3.59
N VAL A 45 -15.20 2.10 -4.24
CA VAL A 45 -14.53 2.85 -5.32
C VAL A 45 -13.24 3.48 -4.80
N SER A 46 -13.27 4.14 -3.63
CA SER A 46 -12.07 4.67 -3.00
C SER A 46 -11.01 3.58 -2.78
N VAL A 47 -11.40 2.40 -2.29
CA VAL A 47 -10.49 1.27 -2.07
C VAL A 47 -9.78 0.83 -3.36
N ILE A 48 -10.53 0.60 -4.43
CA ILE A 48 -9.95 0.15 -5.70
C ILE A 48 -9.10 1.24 -6.36
N SER A 49 -9.62 2.47 -6.42
CA SER A 49 -8.87 3.59 -7.02
C SER A 49 -7.59 3.88 -6.26
N SER A 50 -7.61 3.84 -4.93
CA SER A 50 -6.43 4.03 -4.10
C SER A 50 -5.44 2.86 -4.19
N ALA A 51 -5.91 1.63 -4.39
CA ALA A 51 -5.03 0.49 -4.65
C ALA A 51 -4.26 0.67 -5.96
N LEU A 52 -4.96 1.04 -7.03
CA LEU A 52 -4.37 1.25 -8.35
C LEU A 52 -3.47 2.49 -8.38
N PHE A 53 -3.95 3.63 -7.88
CA PHE A 53 -3.18 4.86 -7.84
C PHE A 53 -1.97 4.75 -6.91
N GLY A 54 -2.16 4.17 -5.73
CA GLY A 54 -1.12 4.02 -4.71
C GLY A 54 0.00 3.11 -5.15
N SER A 55 -0.30 2.05 -5.92
CA SER A 55 0.73 1.17 -6.48
C SER A 55 1.73 1.93 -7.36
N ILE A 56 1.30 3.02 -8.00
CA ILE A 56 2.11 3.84 -8.91
C ILE A 56 2.73 5.04 -8.17
N SER A 57 1.95 5.75 -7.35
CA SER A 57 2.40 6.98 -6.69
C SER A 57 3.46 6.76 -5.62
N GLY A 58 3.43 5.60 -4.96
CA GLY A 58 4.38 5.24 -3.91
C GLY A 58 4.32 6.11 -2.65
N SER A 59 3.34 7.00 -2.55
CA SER A 59 3.14 7.89 -1.40
C SER A 59 1.70 7.86 -0.93
N ALA A 60 1.49 7.41 0.31
CA ALA A 60 0.16 7.35 0.91
C ALA A 60 -0.48 8.75 1.01
N SER A 61 0.30 9.76 1.38
CA SER A 61 -0.17 11.15 1.48
C SER A 61 -0.56 11.73 0.11
N ALA A 62 0.25 11.48 -0.93
CA ALA A 62 -0.08 11.89 -2.29
C ALA A 62 -1.32 11.16 -2.82
N ASN A 63 -1.49 9.89 -2.47
CA ASN A 63 -2.66 9.10 -2.82
C ASN A 63 -3.93 9.70 -2.20
N VAL A 64 -3.94 9.96 -0.88
CA VAL A 64 -5.06 10.63 -0.20
C VAL A 64 -5.39 11.97 -0.87
N ALA A 65 -4.38 12.78 -1.15
CA ALA A 65 -4.59 14.10 -1.76
C ALA A 65 -5.22 13.99 -3.17
N SER A 66 -4.79 13.00 -3.97
CA SER A 66 -5.27 12.85 -5.35
C SER A 66 -6.64 12.15 -5.44
N THR A 67 -6.77 10.96 -4.86
CA THR A 67 -8.02 10.20 -4.92
C THR A 67 -9.11 10.80 -4.04
N GLY A 68 -8.73 11.33 -2.87
CA GLY A 68 -9.64 11.96 -1.92
C GLY A 68 -10.35 13.20 -2.45
N MET A 69 -9.74 13.95 -3.39
CA MET A 69 -10.44 15.08 -4.04
C MET A 69 -11.70 14.67 -4.77
N VAL A 70 -11.79 13.43 -5.24
CA VAL A 70 -12.95 12.90 -5.96
C VAL A 70 -13.82 12.03 -5.06
N THR A 71 -13.21 11.13 -4.30
CA THR A 71 -13.93 10.12 -3.52
C THR A 71 -14.60 10.69 -2.27
N LEU A 72 -13.94 11.62 -1.56
CA LEU A 72 -14.50 12.22 -0.34
C LEU A 72 -15.78 13.02 -0.62
N PRO A 73 -15.82 13.95 -1.58
CA PRO A 73 -17.08 14.64 -1.94
C PRO A 73 -18.17 13.68 -2.38
N ALA A 74 -17.84 12.62 -3.14
CA ALA A 74 -18.80 11.62 -3.56
C ALA A 74 -19.41 10.85 -2.38
N MET A 75 -18.61 10.42 -1.40
CA MET A 75 -19.07 9.79 -0.18
C MET A 75 -19.94 10.71 0.68
N ILE A 76 -19.54 11.99 0.83
CA ILE A 76 -20.31 12.97 1.61
C ILE A 76 -21.65 13.27 0.96
N LYS A 77 -21.70 13.43 -0.38
CA LYS A 77 -22.96 13.61 -1.14
C LYS A 77 -23.93 12.46 -0.89
N LEU A 78 -23.42 11.23 -0.75
CA LEU A 78 -24.21 10.04 -0.43
C LEU A 78 -24.48 9.88 1.08
N LYS A 79 -24.24 10.93 1.87
CA LYS A 79 -24.52 11.00 3.32
C LYS A 79 -23.71 10.01 4.16
N TYR A 80 -22.51 9.67 3.74
CA TYR A 80 -21.58 8.93 4.60
C TYR A 80 -21.16 9.81 5.79
N PRO A 81 -21.01 9.25 7.01
CA PRO A 81 -20.39 9.98 8.11
C PRO A 81 -18.99 10.48 7.71
N LYS A 82 -18.70 11.77 7.91
CA LYS A 82 -17.43 12.38 7.53
C LYS A 82 -16.21 11.59 8.04
N ARG A 83 -16.27 11.17 9.33
CA ARG A 83 -15.22 10.34 9.92
C ARG A 83 -14.99 9.03 9.18
N LEU A 84 -16.07 8.37 8.69
CA LEU A 84 -15.97 7.13 7.95
C LEU A 84 -15.38 7.37 6.54
N ALA A 85 -15.87 8.39 5.84
CA ALA A 85 -15.35 8.75 4.52
C ALA A 85 -13.84 9.02 4.57
N ALA A 86 -13.40 9.87 5.51
CA ALA A 86 -11.99 10.17 5.71
C ALA A 86 -11.18 8.93 6.10
N SER A 87 -11.74 8.05 6.95
CA SER A 87 -11.06 6.82 7.37
C SER A 87 -10.88 5.83 6.21
N VAL A 88 -11.90 5.67 5.36
CA VAL A 88 -11.81 4.81 4.16
C VAL A 88 -10.71 5.32 3.25
N GLU A 89 -10.68 6.61 2.98
CA GLU A 89 -9.66 7.22 2.12
C GLU A 89 -8.26 7.08 2.69
N ALA A 90 -8.06 7.37 3.98
CA ALA A 90 -6.77 7.26 4.64
C ALA A 90 -6.22 5.83 4.63
N VAL A 91 -7.07 4.84 4.97
CA VAL A 91 -6.68 3.42 5.03
C VAL A 91 -6.41 2.86 3.64
N ALA A 92 -7.29 3.11 2.67
CA ALA A 92 -7.11 2.63 1.31
C ALA A 92 -5.84 3.20 0.67
N SER A 93 -5.57 4.49 0.89
CA SER A 93 -4.38 5.16 0.36
C SER A 93 -3.09 4.67 1.01
N SER A 94 -3.11 4.34 2.31
CA SER A 94 -1.96 3.73 2.98
C SER A 94 -1.64 2.36 2.37
N GLY A 95 -2.67 1.53 2.15
CA GLY A 95 -2.50 0.22 1.52
C GLY A 95 -2.00 0.25 0.08
N GLY A 96 -2.17 1.35 -0.63
CA GLY A 96 -1.65 1.49 -2.00
C GLY A 96 -0.15 1.26 -2.10
N GLN A 97 0.63 1.59 -1.06
CA GLN A 97 2.08 1.41 -1.05
C GLN A 97 2.55 -0.06 -0.94
N ILE A 98 1.69 -0.96 -0.47
CA ILE A 98 1.99 -2.40 -0.43
C ILE A 98 1.49 -3.15 -1.66
N MET A 99 0.76 -2.47 -2.55
CA MET A 99 0.19 -3.11 -3.74
C MET A 99 1.23 -3.25 -4.85
N PRO A 100 1.56 -4.48 -5.27
CA PRO A 100 2.39 -4.69 -6.44
C PRO A 100 1.74 -4.14 -7.73
N PRO A 101 2.53 -3.88 -8.78
CA PRO A 101 3.94 -4.21 -8.92
C PRO A 101 4.90 -3.17 -8.39
N LEU A 102 4.55 -1.88 -8.30
CA LEU A 102 5.56 -0.87 -7.99
C LEU A 102 5.83 -0.73 -6.49
N MET A 103 4.80 -0.88 -5.62
CA MET A 103 4.94 -0.78 -4.16
C MET A 103 5.65 0.52 -3.72
N GLY A 104 5.58 1.54 -4.55
CA GLY A 104 6.38 2.74 -4.42
C GLY A 104 7.89 2.49 -4.47
N ALA A 105 8.67 3.35 -3.83
CA ALA A 105 10.12 3.18 -3.74
C ALA A 105 10.55 2.04 -2.78
N GLY A 106 9.65 1.56 -1.93
CA GLY A 106 9.98 0.59 -0.87
C GLY A 106 10.48 -0.75 -1.40
N ALA A 107 9.85 -1.30 -2.45
CA ALA A 107 10.27 -2.56 -3.04
C ALA A 107 11.67 -2.46 -3.67
N PHE A 108 12.01 -1.34 -4.29
CA PHE A 108 13.33 -1.16 -4.91
C PHE A 108 14.43 -1.01 -3.86
N VAL A 109 14.13 -0.32 -2.77
CA VAL A 109 15.06 -0.26 -1.63
C VAL A 109 15.21 -1.63 -0.99
N MET A 110 14.14 -2.43 -0.95
CA MET A 110 14.20 -3.81 -0.48
C MET A 110 15.13 -4.67 -1.35
N VAL A 111 15.07 -4.53 -2.68
CA VAL A 111 16.02 -5.19 -3.61
C VAL A 111 17.47 -4.81 -3.27
N GLU A 112 17.74 -3.51 -3.04
CA GLU A 112 19.08 -3.03 -2.70
C GLU A 112 19.61 -3.61 -1.40
N LEU A 113 18.76 -3.67 -0.36
CA LEU A 113 19.16 -4.10 0.97
C LEU A 113 19.26 -5.63 1.10
N THR A 114 18.43 -6.36 0.34
CA THR A 114 18.36 -7.83 0.46
C THR A 114 19.14 -8.58 -0.62
N GLY A 115 19.37 -7.95 -1.78
CA GLY A 115 19.86 -8.63 -2.98
C GLY A 115 18.85 -9.58 -3.62
N ILE A 116 17.62 -9.67 -3.10
CA ILE A 116 16.56 -10.53 -3.65
C ILE A 116 16.01 -9.90 -4.92
N PRO A 117 15.84 -10.67 -6.01
CA PRO A 117 15.30 -10.17 -7.26
C PRO A 117 13.91 -9.54 -7.10
N TYR A 118 13.68 -8.43 -7.78
CA TYR A 118 12.45 -7.65 -7.71
C TYR A 118 11.18 -8.48 -7.95
N ASN A 119 11.19 -9.38 -8.94
CA ASN A 119 10.07 -10.27 -9.23
C ASN A 119 9.69 -11.19 -8.07
N GLN A 120 10.65 -11.65 -7.28
CA GLN A 120 10.38 -12.46 -6.08
C GLN A 120 9.72 -11.62 -4.99
N ILE A 121 10.19 -10.40 -4.78
CA ILE A 121 9.61 -9.48 -3.78
C ILE A 121 8.15 -9.16 -4.12
N ILE A 122 7.84 -8.83 -5.38
CA ILE A 122 6.46 -8.51 -5.77
C ILE A 122 5.52 -9.72 -5.70
N LEU A 123 6.01 -10.92 -6.03
CA LEU A 123 5.20 -12.14 -5.89
C LEU A 123 4.92 -12.48 -4.43
N ALA A 124 5.90 -12.32 -3.55
CA ALA A 124 5.72 -12.51 -2.11
C ALA A 124 4.76 -11.47 -1.48
N ALA A 125 4.80 -10.22 -1.95
CA ALA A 125 3.93 -9.17 -1.45
C ALA A 125 2.49 -9.24 -1.99
N LEU A 126 2.23 -9.97 -3.08
CA LEU A 126 0.96 -9.94 -3.80
C LEU A 126 -0.21 -10.45 -2.96
N LEU A 127 -0.12 -11.66 -2.40
CA LEU A 127 -1.19 -12.24 -1.60
C LEU A 127 -1.47 -11.44 -0.32
N PRO A 128 -0.46 -11.03 0.47
CA PRO A 128 -0.67 -10.12 1.60
C PRO A 128 -1.37 -8.81 1.21
N ALA A 129 -0.98 -8.18 0.11
CA ALA A 129 -1.60 -6.94 -0.35
C ALA A 129 -3.08 -7.14 -0.71
N ILE A 130 -3.41 -8.22 -1.41
CA ILE A 130 -4.81 -8.58 -1.72
C ILE A 130 -5.61 -8.81 -0.43
N LEU A 131 -5.04 -9.50 0.57
CA LEU A 131 -5.68 -9.70 1.88
C LEU A 131 -5.97 -8.39 2.59
N PHE A 132 -5.08 -7.41 2.49
CA PHE A 132 -5.31 -6.09 3.09
C PHE A 132 -6.54 -5.41 2.48
N PHE A 133 -6.59 -5.30 1.15
CA PHE A 133 -7.72 -4.68 0.48
C PHE A 133 -9.02 -5.47 0.67
N PHE A 134 -8.94 -6.79 0.75
CA PHE A 134 -10.06 -7.66 1.12
C PHE A 134 -10.56 -7.35 2.54
N ALA A 135 -9.66 -7.22 3.53
CA ALA A 135 -10.05 -6.86 4.90
C ALA A 135 -10.74 -5.49 4.98
N VAL A 136 -10.21 -4.50 4.26
CA VAL A 136 -10.83 -3.15 4.17
C VAL A 136 -12.21 -3.25 3.52
N TRP A 137 -12.35 -4.02 2.44
CA TRP A 137 -13.62 -4.24 1.77
C TRP A 137 -14.67 -4.87 2.70
N VAL A 138 -14.30 -5.92 3.42
CA VAL A 138 -15.16 -6.57 4.42
C VAL A 138 -15.53 -5.58 5.54
N GLY A 139 -14.57 -4.80 6.03
CA GLY A 139 -14.82 -3.74 7.01
C GLY A 139 -15.84 -2.71 6.53
N ILE A 140 -15.76 -2.30 5.25
CA ILE A 140 -16.75 -1.42 4.61
C ILE A 140 -18.12 -2.08 4.58
N ASP A 141 -18.24 -3.38 4.33
CA ASP A 141 -19.53 -4.08 4.33
C ASP A 141 -20.20 -4.08 5.72
N PHE A 142 -19.41 -4.22 6.80
CA PHE A 142 -19.94 -4.07 8.16
C PHE A 142 -20.38 -2.63 8.46
N TYR A 143 -19.60 -1.62 8.04
CA TYR A 143 -20.01 -0.22 8.16
C TYR A 143 -21.22 0.10 7.29
N THR A 144 -21.33 -0.49 6.12
CA THR A 144 -22.47 -0.34 5.21
C THR A 144 -23.76 -0.81 5.87
N LYS A 145 -23.74 -1.96 6.56
CA LYS A 145 -24.89 -2.44 7.35
C LYS A 145 -25.19 -1.51 8.53
N LYS A 146 -24.15 -1.03 9.22
CA LYS A 146 -24.31 -0.16 10.41
C LYS A 146 -24.89 1.21 10.09
N TYR A 147 -24.52 1.82 8.95
CA TYR A 147 -24.93 3.17 8.56
C TYR A 147 -25.91 3.19 7.37
N ASN A 148 -26.36 2.03 6.89
CA ASN A 148 -27.24 1.88 5.73
C ASN A 148 -26.76 2.67 4.50
N LEU A 149 -25.47 2.46 4.14
CA LEU A 149 -24.82 3.21 3.07
C LEU A 149 -25.37 2.80 1.70
N LYS A 150 -25.67 3.81 0.88
CA LYS A 150 -26.23 3.63 -0.46
C LYS A 150 -25.15 3.38 -1.51
N PRO A 151 -25.50 2.72 -2.64
CA PRO A 151 -24.65 2.66 -3.83
C PRO A 151 -24.53 4.04 -4.49
N VAL A 152 -23.62 4.18 -5.44
CA VAL A 152 -23.51 5.34 -6.32
C VAL A 152 -24.75 5.39 -7.22
N GLU A 153 -25.34 6.56 -7.40
CA GLU A 153 -26.50 6.78 -8.28
C GLU A 153 -26.16 6.40 -9.72
N GLN A 154 -27.11 5.80 -10.44
CA GLN A 154 -26.87 5.31 -11.80
C GLN A 154 -26.44 6.40 -12.79
N GLU A 155 -26.90 7.63 -12.58
CA GLU A 155 -26.55 8.80 -13.40
C GLU A 155 -25.06 9.19 -13.26
N ASN A 156 -24.44 8.89 -12.12
CA ASN A 156 -23.05 9.17 -11.84
C ASN A 156 -22.10 8.02 -12.23
N LEU A 157 -22.62 6.92 -12.81
CA LEU A 157 -21.80 5.83 -13.30
C LEU A 157 -21.21 6.18 -14.68
N PRO A 158 -19.93 5.90 -14.91
CA PRO A 158 -19.31 6.18 -16.20
C PRO A 158 -19.89 5.28 -17.30
N LYS A 159 -20.04 5.83 -18.51
CA LYS A 159 -20.44 5.05 -19.69
C LYS A 159 -19.37 4.01 -20.01
N LYS A 160 -19.79 2.83 -20.48
CA LYS A 160 -18.85 1.73 -20.82
C LYS A 160 -17.74 2.16 -21.80
N SER A 161 -18.07 3.02 -22.78
CA SER A 161 -17.10 3.55 -23.73
C SER A 161 -16.03 4.40 -23.06
N ILE A 162 -16.40 5.24 -22.10
CA ILE A 162 -15.46 6.07 -21.34
C ILE A 162 -14.54 5.17 -20.49
N VAL A 163 -15.10 4.18 -19.81
CA VAL A 163 -14.32 3.21 -19.02
C VAL A 163 -13.30 2.51 -19.91
N LEU A 164 -13.72 2.02 -21.08
CA LEU A 164 -12.84 1.31 -22.00
C LEU A 164 -11.68 2.20 -22.49
N ILE A 165 -12.01 3.41 -22.97
CA ILE A 165 -11.01 4.33 -23.51
C ILE A 165 -10.02 4.77 -22.41
N THR A 166 -10.51 5.15 -21.24
CA THR A 166 -9.64 5.58 -20.13
C THR A 166 -8.78 4.45 -19.59
N SER A 167 -9.30 3.21 -19.65
CA SER A 167 -8.54 2.03 -19.24
C SER A 167 -7.29 1.79 -20.08
N PHE A 168 -7.32 2.11 -21.37
CA PHE A 168 -6.15 1.93 -22.26
C PHE A 168 -4.95 2.79 -21.85
N PHE A 169 -5.19 3.97 -21.27
CA PHE A 169 -4.11 4.86 -20.82
C PHE A 169 -3.24 4.27 -19.71
N PHE A 170 -3.79 3.31 -18.98
CA PHE A 170 -3.03 2.61 -17.96
C PHE A 170 -2.74 1.15 -18.34
N LEU A 171 -3.72 0.44 -18.95
CA LEU A 171 -3.56 -0.98 -19.27
C LEU A 171 -2.42 -1.23 -20.26
N ILE A 172 -2.25 -0.37 -21.28
CA ILE A 172 -1.19 -0.55 -22.30
C ILE A 172 0.20 -0.46 -21.66
N PRO A 173 0.58 0.63 -20.95
CA PRO A 173 1.90 0.71 -20.33
C PRO A 173 2.13 -0.36 -19.26
N PHE A 174 1.07 -0.65 -18.46
CA PHE A 174 1.16 -1.62 -17.40
C PHE A 174 1.30 -3.06 -17.92
N SER A 175 0.54 -3.42 -18.96
CA SER A 175 0.69 -4.70 -19.63
C SER A 175 2.05 -4.83 -20.30
N THR A 176 2.56 -3.76 -20.92
CA THR A 176 3.92 -3.74 -21.48
C THR A 176 4.95 -4.06 -20.40
N LEU A 177 4.87 -3.39 -19.25
CA LEU A 177 5.76 -3.66 -18.11
C LEU A 177 5.73 -5.13 -17.70
N LEU A 178 4.54 -5.67 -17.45
CA LEU A 178 4.39 -7.04 -16.96
C LEU A 178 4.80 -8.09 -18.00
N ILE A 179 4.38 -7.93 -19.25
CA ILE A 179 4.72 -8.89 -20.34
C ILE A 179 6.22 -9.03 -20.46
N PHE A 180 6.97 -7.91 -20.55
CA PHE A 180 8.42 -7.98 -20.70
C PHE A 180 9.10 -8.50 -19.42
N MET A 181 8.61 -8.16 -18.24
CA MET A 181 9.14 -8.72 -16.98
C MET A 181 8.96 -10.24 -16.91
N PHE A 182 7.77 -10.75 -17.25
CA PHE A 182 7.52 -12.20 -17.22
C PHE A 182 8.15 -12.94 -18.42
N ALA A 183 8.47 -12.24 -19.50
CA ALA A 183 9.28 -12.77 -20.60
C ALA A 183 10.77 -12.91 -20.25
N GLY A 184 11.19 -12.52 -19.04
CA GLY A 184 12.56 -12.68 -18.54
C GLY A 184 13.50 -11.50 -18.83
N PHE A 185 12.98 -10.38 -19.32
CA PHE A 185 13.78 -9.15 -19.47
C PHE A 185 14.04 -8.49 -18.11
N THR A 186 15.10 -7.69 -18.05
CA THR A 186 15.42 -6.95 -16.83
C THR A 186 14.30 -5.96 -16.47
N PRO A 187 14.07 -5.68 -15.18
CA PRO A 187 13.08 -4.70 -14.74
C PRO A 187 13.29 -3.32 -15.38
N GLN A 188 14.55 -2.90 -15.57
CA GLN A 188 14.90 -1.62 -16.18
C GLN A 188 14.48 -1.57 -17.66
N TYR A 189 14.75 -2.62 -18.41
CA TYR A 189 14.35 -2.71 -19.82
C TYR A 189 12.83 -2.69 -19.96
N SER A 190 12.13 -3.50 -19.17
CA SER A 190 10.67 -3.56 -19.14
C SER A 190 10.04 -2.20 -18.81
N ALA A 191 10.57 -1.50 -17.80
CA ALA A 191 10.13 -0.17 -17.43
C ALA A 191 10.43 0.89 -18.52
N SER A 192 11.57 0.80 -19.20
CA SER A 192 11.90 1.71 -20.30
C SER A 192 10.90 1.61 -21.45
N LEU A 193 10.49 0.40 -21.80
CA LEU A 193 9.45 0.18 -22.82
C LEU A 193 8.07 0.68 -22.34
N ALA A 194 7.76 0.48 -21.08
CA ALA A 194 6.53 1.00 -20.47
C ALA A 194 6.51 2.54 -20.41
N ILE A 195 7.65 3.20 -20.21
CA ILE A 195 7.79 4.66 -20.31
C ILE A 195 7.53 5.10 -21.74
N LEU A 196 8.09 4.41 -22.74
CA LEU A 196 7.88 4.74 -24.15
C LEU A 196 6.39 4.68 -24.51
N THR A 197 5.68 3.62 -24.12
CA THR A 197 4.24 3.51 -24.36
C THR A 197 3.44 4.57 -23.61
N SER A 198 3.81 4.88 -22.36
CA SER A 198 3.20 5.98 -21.60
C SER A 198 3.42 7.33 -22.28
N PHE A 199 4.65 7.59 -22.75
CA PHE A 199 5.01 8.82 -23.47
C PHE A 199 4.13 9.02 -24.70
N LEU A 200 3.96 7.99 -25.52
CA LEU A 200 3.10 8.07 -26.71
C LEU A 200 1.64 8.39 -26.34
N LEU A 201 1.16 7.86 -25.22
CA LEU A 201 -0.20 8.10 -24.75
C LEU A 201 -0.42 9.50 -24.16
N LEU A 202 0.64 10.24 -23.75
CA LEU A 202 0.50 11.61 -23.26
C LEU A 202 -0.11 12.56 -24.28
N PHE A 203 0.10 12.31 -25.56
CA PHE A 203 -0.39 13.13 -26.67
C PHE A 203 -1.86 12.89 -27.02
N PHE A 204 -2.50 11.92 -26.37
CA PHE A 204 -3.91 11.62 -26.61
C PHE A 204 -4.78 12.18 -25.47
N ASN A 205 -5.92 12.78 -25.87
CA ASN A 205 -6.93 13.30 -24.97
C ASN A 205 -8.27 12.57 -25.21
N LEU A 206 -9.02 12.35 -24.13
CA LEU A 206 -10.35 11.72 -24.17
C LEU A 206 -11.36 12.45 -25.06
N ASN A 207 -11.27 13.79 -25.13
CA ASN A 207 -12.26 14.62 -25.80
C ASN A 207 -11.88 14.98 -27.24
N ASN A 208 -10.60 15.27 -27.49
CA ASN A 208 -10.11 15.87 -28.75
C ASN A 208 -9.19 14.95 -29.57
N GLY A 209 -8.93 13.70 -29.11
CA GLY A 209 -8.00 12.80 -29.78
C GLY A 209 -6.54 13.24 -29.60
N PHE A 210 -5.78 13.37 -30.68
CA PHE A 210 -4.36 13.76 -30.65
C PHE A 210 -4.22 15.28 -30.45
N ASP A 211 -3.48 15.68 -29.41
CA ASP A 211 -3.16 17.07 -29.09
C ASP A 211 -1.68 17.20 -28.71
N PHE A 212 -0.91 17.80 -29.61
CA PHE A 212 0.54 17.94 -29.45
C PHE A 212 0.92 18.92 -28.30
N LYS A 213 0.18 20.02 -28.18
CA LYS A 213 0.47 21.03 -27.14
C LYS A 213 0.22 20.46 -25.76
N LEU A 214 -0.93 19.84 -25.57
CA LEU A 214 -1.28 19.16 -24.32
C LEU A 214 -0.27 18.05 -23.98
N GLY A 215 0.14 17.25 -24.97
CA GLY A 215 1.15 16.21 -24.81
C GLY A 215 2.49 16.76 -24.34
N LEU A 216 2.93 17.88 -24.90
CA LEU A 216 4.16 18.54 -24.51
C LEU A 216 4.10 19.09 -23.07
N ASP A 217 2.99 19.72 -22.70
CA ASP A 217 2.78 20.20 -21.33
C ASP A 217 2.77 19.03 -20.32
N ARG A 218 2.11 17.94 -20.64
CA ARG A 218 2.12 16.71 -19.83
C ARG A 218 3.51 16.10 -19.71
N PHE A 219 4.27 16.09 -20.79
CA PHE A 219 5.66 15.61 -20.81
C PHE A 219 6.56 16.46 -19.90
N ILE A 220 6.50 17.79 -19.99
CA ILE A 220 7.26 18.70 -19.13
C ILE A 220 6.89 18.47 -17.65
N ASN A 221 5.60 18.34 -17.34
CA ASN A 221 5.13 18.05 -15.99
C ASN A 221 5.60 16.68 -15.49
N ALA A 222 5.59 15.64 -16.33
CA ALA A 222 6.11 14.33 -16.01
C ALA A 222 7.60 14.37 -15.68
N CYS A 223 8.40 15.07 -16.48
CA CYS A 223 9.83 15.25 -16.23
C CYS A 223 10.11 16.02 -14.93
N ALA A 224 9.39 17.12 -14.70
CA ALA A 224 9.55 17.90 -13.48
C ALA A 224 9.15 17.12 -12.23
N SER A 225 8.04 16.37 -12.30
CA SER A 225 7.59 15.50 -11.21
C SER A 225 8.59 14.36 -10.95
N SER A 226 9.07 13.70 -11.99
CA SER A 226 10.09 12.66 -11.90
C SER A 226 11.34 13.17 -11.21
N GLY A 227 11.86 14.31 -11.65
CA GLY A 227 13.08 14.92 -11.07
C GLY A 227 12.93 15.20 -9.58
N LYS A 228 11.80 15.77 -9.16
CA LYS A 228 11.52 16.02 -7.73
C LYS A 228 11.46 14.73 -6.91
N GLN A 229 10.78 13.69 -7.43
CA GLN A 229 10.65 12.42 -6.73
C GLN A 229 11.99 11.67 -6.66
N ILE A 230 12.77 11.65 -7.74
CA ILE A 230 14.10 11.03 -7.77
C ILE A 230 15.04 11.74 -6.79
N ALA A 231 15.04 13.07 -6.75
CA ALA A 231 15.85 13.82 -5.81
C ALA A 231 15.46 13.52 -4.35
N LEU A 232 14.16 13.46 -4.05
CA LEU A 232 13.66 13.10 -2.72
C LEU A 232 14.09 11.70 -2.30
N ILE A 233 13.86 10.70 -3.17
CA ILE A 233 14.19 9.31 -2.86
C ILE A 233 15.72 9.13 -2.76
N GLY A 234 16.48 9.76 -3.64
CA GLY A 234 17.94 9.75 -3.59
C GLY A 234 18.48 10.34 -2.29
N SER A 235 17.91 11.44 -1.82
CA SER A 235 18.27 12.05 -0.53
C SER A 235 17.93 11.12 0.64
N ILE A 236 16.78 10.46 0.62
CA ILE A 236 16.37 9.49 1.64
C ILE A 236 17.36 8.32 1.70
N ILE A 237 17.71 7.75 0.54
CA ILE A 237 18.65 6.62 0.46
C ILE A 237 20.05 7.05 0.94
N LEU A 238 20.48 8.25 0.59
CA LEU A 238 21.77 8.80 1.08
C LEU A 238 21.77 8.91 2.61
N CYS A 239 20.76 9.55 3.19
CA CYS A 239 20.64 9.66 4.65
C CYS A 239 20.59 8.29 5.33
N ALA A 240 19.82 7.36 4.77
CA ALA A 240 19.74 6.00 5.26
C ALA A 240 21.09 5.29 5.23
N SER A 241 21.86 5.43 4.15
CA SER A 241 23.22 4.86 4.03
C SER A 241 24.18 5.44 5.07
N ILE A 242 24.08 6.73 5.38
CA ILE A 242 24.85 7.36 6.45
C ILE A 242 24.46 6.78 7.82
N ILE A 243 23.17 6.65 8.10
CA ILE A 243 22.67 6.07 9.37
C ILE A 243 23.19 4.63 9.52
N ILE A 244 23.06 3.79 8.49
CA ILE A 244 23.56 2.41 8.50
C ILE A 244 25.07 2.38 8.75
N GLY A 245 25.83 3.25 8.08
CA GLY A 245 27.28 3.36 8.27
C GLY A 245 27.64 3.73 9.71
N VAL A 246 26.98 4.72 10.30
CA VAL A 246 27.18 5.12 11.69
C VAL A 246 26.82 4.00 12.67
N LEU A 247 25.68 3.33 12.48
CA LEU A 247 25.26 2.19 13.30
C LEU A 247 26.27 1.04 13.26
N SER A 248 26.85 0.78 12.07
CA SER A 248 27.87 -0.25 11.89
C SER A 248 29.17 0.11 12.59
N ILE A 249 29.66 1.34 12.44
CA ILE A 249 30.94 1.80 13.04
C ILE A 249 30.82 1.88 14.57
N THR A 250 29.69 2.35 15.10
CA THR A 250 29.48 2.50 16.54
C THR A 250 29.15 1.18 17.25
N GLY A 251 28.85 0.12 16.50
CA GLY A 251 28.36 -1.15 17.03
C GLY A 251 26.99 -1.04 17.70
N LEU A 252 26.28 0.08 17.49
CA LEU A 252 24.96 0.30 18.10
C LEU A 252 23.94 -0.71 17.59
N GLY A 253 24.03 -1.09 16.31
CA GLY A 253 23.17 -2.13 15.74
C GLY A 253 23.28 -3.45 16.51
N VAL A 254 24.49 -3.91 16.81
CA VAL A 254 24.74 -5.14 17.58
C VAL A 254 24.19 -5.03 19.00
N LYS A 255 24.36 -3.86 19.65
CA LYS A 255 23.80 -3.63 21.01
C LYS A 255 22.28 -3.67 21.02
N LEU A 256 21.63 -3.06 20.03
CA LEU A 256 20.18 -3.09 19.89
C LEU A 256 19.66 -4.50 19.58
N THR A 257 20.36 -5.25 18.72
CA THR A 257 20.08 -6.66 18.46
C THR A 257 20.14 -7.48 19.76
N SER A 258 21.23 -7.36 20.53
CA SER A 258 21.39 -8.06 21.81
C SER A 258 20.31 -7.67 22.82
N LEU A 259 19.92 -6.40 22.86
CA LEU A 259 18.85 -5.92 23.74
C LEU A 259 17.49 -6.51 23.33
N ILE A 260 17.14 -6.51 22.06
CA ILE A 260 15.89 -7.12 21.56
C ILE A 260 15.87 -8.61 21.92
N ILE A 261 16.93 -9.35 21.66
CA ILE A 261 17.02 -10.78 21.96
C ILE A 261 16.91 -11.03 23.48
N SER A 262 17.60 -10.26 24.31
CA SER A 262 17.57 -10.43 25.75
C SER A 262 16.20 -10.13 26.37
N VAL A 263 15.55 -9.05 25.94
CA VAL A 263 14.22 -8.66 26.44
C VAL A 263 13.15 -9.61 25.93
N SER A 264 13.29 -10.15 24.72
CA SER A 264 12.34 -11.12 24.16
C SER A 264 12.46 -12.53 24.75
N GLY A 265 13.49 -12.80 25.59
CA GLY A 265 13.72 -14.13 26.14
C GLY A 265 14.01 -15.18 25.06
N ASN A 266 14.63 -14.78 23.96
CA ASN A 266 14.88 -15.62 22.78
C ASN A 266 13.61 -16.16 22.10
N ASN A 267 12.45 -15.53 22.36
CA ASN A 267 11.17 -15.88 21.74
C ASN A 267 10.85 -14.90 20.61
N ILE A 268 10.52 -15.43 19.44
CA ILE A 268 10.28 -14.64 18.23
C ILE A 268 9.07 -13.69 18.34
N TRP A 269 7.99 -14.10 19.04
CA TRP A 269 6.76 -13.32 19.10
C TRP A 269 6.90 -12.01 19.89
N PRO A 270 7.49 -11.99 21.11
CA PRO A 270 7.81 -10.74 21.78
C PRO A 270 8.79 -9.86 20.98
N ALA A 271 9.78 -10.47 20.30
CA ALA A 271 10.72 -9.71 19.46
C ALA A 271 10.00 -9.01 18.29
N LEU A 272 9.07 -9.70 17.62
CA LEU A 272 8.24 -9.11 16.56
C LEU A 272 7.38 -7.95 17.08
N LEU A 273 6.76 -8.10 18.24
CA LEU A 273 5.94 -7.04 18.84
C LEU A 273 6.78 -5.83 19.25
N LEU A 274 7.96 -6.04 19.84
CA LEU A 274 8.90 -4.97 20.17
C LEU A 274 9.41 -4.25 18.92
N THR A 275 9.78 -5.01 17.89
CA THR A 275 10.18 -4.46 16.58
C THR A 275 9.03 -3.67 15.95
N GLY A 276 7.83 -4.22 15.95
CA GLY A 276 6.64 -3.54 15.43
C GLY A 276 6.36 -2.23 16.16
N LEU A 277 6.46 -2.22 17.49
CA LEU A 277 6.31 -1.00 18.28
C LEU A 277 7.40 0.03 17.97
N ALA A 278 8.65 -0.41 17.84
CA ALA A 278 9.76 0.46 17.43
C ALA A 278 9.51 1.07 16.05
N CYS A 279 9.04 0.26 15.08
CA CYS A 279 8.69 0.74 13.74
C CYS A 279 7.56 1.78 13.77
N LEU A 280 6.54 1.60 14.62
CA LEU A 280 5.49 2.58 14.78
C LEU A 280 6.03 3.92 15.31
N ILE A 281 6.92 3.88 16.29
CA ILE A 281 7.51 5.10 16.87
C ILE A 281 8.46 5.78 15.88
N LEU A 282 9.36 5.03 15.25
CA LEU A 282 10.35 5.55 14.31
C LEU A 282 9.72 5.99 12.97
N GLY A 283 8.58 5.42 12.62
CA GLY A 283 7.86 5.75 11.38
C GLY A 283 7.00 7.01 11.46
N MET A 284 6.87 7.64 12.65
CA MET A 284 6.05 8.84 12.81
C MET A 284 6.58 10.00 11.97
N GLU A 285 5.72 10.59 11.13
CA GLU A 285 6.02 11.72 10.22
C GLU A 285 7.17 11.53 9.22
N VAL A 286 7.75 10.34 9.16
CA VAL A 286 8.82 10.03 8.21
C VAL A 286 8.19 9.39 6.96
N PRO A 287 8.66 9.73 5.74
CA PRO A 287 8.25 9.00 4.54
C PRO A 287 8.45 7.50 4.71
N THR A 288 7.46 6.69 4.33
CA THR A 288 7.41 5.25 4.61
C THR A 288 8.69 4.51 4.23
N THR A 289 9.28 4.86 3.07
CA THR A 289 10.55 4.26 2.63
C THR A 289 11.70 4.57 3.58
N ALA A 290 11.77 5.79 4.10
CA ALA A 290 12.82 6.18 5.07
C ALA A 290 12.58 5.48 6.41
N ALA A 291 11.33 5.46 6.89
CA ALA A 291 10.96 4.73 8.10
C ALA A 291 11.34 3.24 8.00
N TYR A 292 11.02 2.60 6.88
CA TYR A 292 11.37 1.22 6.61
C TYR A 292 12.89 0.99 6.70
N VAL A 293 13.69 1.84 6.04
CA VAL A 293 15.16 1.68 6.04
C VAL A 293 15.73 1.83 7.44
N ILE A 294 15.29 2.84 8.19
CA ILE A 294 15.73 3.05 9.57
C ILE A 294 15.35 1.83 10.44
N CYS A 295 14.10 1.42 10.38
CA CYS A 295 13.61 0.31 11.20
C CYS A 295 14.31 -1.02 10.88
N VAL A 296 14.50 -1.34 9.59
CA VAL A 296 15.16 -2.58 9.22
C VAL A 296 16.65 -2.58 9.58
N SER A 297 17.31 -1.42 9.52
CA SER A 297 18.71 -1.29 9.90
C SER A 297 18.93 -1.48 11.41
N VAL A 298 17.92 -1.11 12.20
CA VAL A 298 17.99 -1.21 13.67
C VAL A 298 17.54 -2.57 14.18
N ALA A 299 16.41 -3.07 13.72
CA ALA A 299 15.76 -4.26 14.26
C ALA A 299 15.84 -5.48 13.35
N GLY A 300 16.16 -5.29 12.07
CA GLY A 300 16.26 -6.38 11.10
C GLY A 300 17.25 -7.47 11.50
N PRO A 301 18.50 -7.14 11.86
CA PRO A 301 19.49 -8.14 12.24
C PRO A 301 19.02 -9.04 13.40
N ALA A 302 18.38 -8.47 14.42
CA ALA A 302 17.85 -9.25 15.55
C ALA A 302 16.87 -10.34 15.11
N LEU A 303 15.95 -10.00 14.22
CA LEU A 303 14.93 -10.94 13.74
C LEU A 303 15.55 -12.03 12.83
N VAL A 304 16.58 -11.68 12.04
CA VAL A 304 17.32 -12.65 11.21
C VAL A 304 18.11 -13.60 12.09
N ASP A 305 18.80 -13.11 13.14
CA ASP A 305 19.57 -13.92 14.09
C ASP A 305 18.64 -14.88 14.89
N MET A 306 17.38 -14.50 15.06
CA MET A 306 16.35 -15.36 15.66
C MET A 306 15.72 -16.36 14.67
N GLY A 307 16.23 -16.47 13.44
CA GLY A 307 15.86 -17.50 12.46
C GLY A 307 14.77 -17.12 11.47
N LEU A 308 14.42 -15.84 11.33
CA LEU A 308 13.52 -15.39 10.25
C LEU A 308 14.29 -15.22 8.94
N GLY A 309 13.61 -15.53 7.84
CA GLY A 309 14.15 -15.26 6.50
C GLY A 309 14.26 -13.76 6.23
N LEU A 310 15.27 -13.38 5.44
CA LEU A 310 15.55 -11.98 5.13
C LEU A 310 14.34 -11.26 4.51
N LEU A 311 13.65 -11.92 3.56
CA LEU A 311 12.45 -11.36 2.92
C LEU A 311 11.29 -11.19 3.91
N GLU A 312 11.10 -12.16 4.81
CA GLU A 312 10.08 -12.11 5.85
C GLU A 312 10.28 -10.89 6.77
N VAL A 313 11.52 -10.68 7.22
CA VAL A 313 11.88 -9.55 8.09
C VAL A 313 11.65 -8.22 7.37
N HIS A 314 12.10 -8.10 6.13
CA HIS A 314 11.97 -6.86 5.36
C HIS A 314 10.51 -6.53 5.05
N LEU A 315 9.69 -7.49 4.66
CA LEU A 315 8.26 -7.30 4.45
C LEU A 315 7.54 -6.94 5.76
N PHE A 316 7.84 -7.64 6.85
CA PHE A 316 7.29 -7.35 8.17
C PHE A 316 7.54 -5.89 8.60
N VAL A 317 8.81 -5.46 8.54
CA VAL A 317 9.21 -4.11 8.91
C VAL A 317 8.57 -3.06 7.99
N PHE A 318 8.50 -3.32 6.69
CA PHE A 318 7.87 -2.43 5.73
C PHE A 318 6.37 -2.21 6.03
N TRP A 319 5.66 -3.26 6.41
CA TRP A 319 4.25 -3.18 6.80
C TRP A 319 4.06 -2.38 8.10
N PHE A 320 4.91 -2.60 9.09
CA PHE A 320 4.84 -1.84 10.34
C PHE A 320 5.24 -0.37 10.16
N ALA A 321 6.15 -0.06 9.25
CA ALA A 321 6.45 1.32 8.87
C ALA A 321 5.22 2.02 8.24
N LEU A 322 4.41 1.30 7.45
CA LEU A 322 3.15 1.81 6.92
C LEU A 322 2.08 2.05 7.98
N LEU A 323 2.04 1.24 9.01
CA LEU A 323 1.09 1.35 10.11
C LEU A 323 1.12 2.73 10.78
N SER A 324 2.28 3.38 10.84
CA SER A 324 2.44 4.72 11.40
C SER A 324 1.58 5.77 10.67
N THR A 325 1.23 5.54 9.40
CA THR A 325 0.44 6.48 8.60
C THR A 325 -1.01 6.62 9.06
N ILE A 326 -1.56 5.62 9.75
CA ILE A 326 -2.94 5.59 10.25
C ILE A 326 -3.05 5.52 11.77
N THR A 327 -1.92 5.31 12.48
CA THR A 327 -1.89 5.07 13.93
C THR A 327 -1.47 6.34 14.68
N PRO A 328 -2.22 6.79 15.73
CA PRO A 328 -1.78 7.88 16.58
C PRO A 328 -0.43 7.59 17.26
N PRO A 329 0.33 8.62 17.64
CA PRO A 329 -0.05 10.04 17.75
C PRO A 329 0.12 10.82 16.44
N VAL A 330 0.87 10.29 15.47
CA VAL A 330 1.16 10.99 14.22
C VAL A 330 0.77 10.12 13.03
N CYS A 331 -0.35 10.43 12.40
CA CYS A 331 -0.96 9.65 11.33
C CYS A 331 -1.21 10.53 10.10
N GLY A 332 -0.18 10.72 9.28
CA GLY A 332 -0.15 11.68 8.18
C GLY A 332 -1.31 11.56 7.19
N THR A 333 -1.68 10.34 6.76
CA THR A 333 -2.81 10.12 5.85
C THR A 333 -4.16 10.50 6.49
N VAL A 334 -4.29 10.24 7.78
CA VAL A 334 -5.49 10.59 8.56
C VAL A 334 -5.61 12.11 8.70
N PHE A 335 -4.51 12.82 8.97
CA PHE A 335 -4.52 14.28 9.05
C PHE A 335 -4.99 14.91 7.74
N ILE A 336 -4.47 14.44 6.60
CA ILE A 336 -4.87 14.96 5.29
C ILE A 336 -6.35 14.67 5.03
N ALA A 337 -6.79 13.43 5.17
CA ALA A 337 -8.18 13.04 4.93
C ALA A 337 -9.17 13.75 5.86
N ALA A 338 -8.84 13.88 7.15
CA ALA A 338 -9.64 14.58 8.14
C ALA A 338 -9.74 16.08 7.83
N GLY A 339 -8.63 16.71 7.41
CA GLY A 339 -8.59 18.10 6.96
C GLY A 339 -9.48 18.36 5.75
N MET A 340 -9.46 17.46 4.76
CA MET A 340 -10.30 17.60 3.53
C MET A 340 -11.80 17.58 3.82
N VAL A 341 -12.25 16.89 4.86
CA VAL A 341 -13.69 16.82 5.23
C VAL A 341 -14.05 17.67 6.44
N ASN A 342 -13.08 18.36 7.01
CA ASN A 342 -13.22 19.16 8.22
C ASN A 342 -13.84 18.33 9.38
N GLU A 343 -13.13 17.26 9.78
CA GLU A 343 -13.51 16.36 10.87
C GLU A 343 -12.35 16.23 11.88
N ASN A 344 -12.65 15.87 13.11
CA ASN A 344 -11.63 15.64 14.14
C ASN A 344 -10.76 14.41 13.78
N TRP A 345 -9.45 14.63 13.65
CA TRP A 345 -8.50 13.60 13.23
C TRP A 345 -8.42 12.40 14.18
N LEU A 346 -8.58 12.59 15.51
CA LEU A 346 -8.60 11.48 16.47
C LEU A 346 -9.79 10.54 16.25
N LYS A 347 -10.98 11.10 15.93
CA LYS A 347 -12.15 10.27 15.59
C LYS A 347 -11.95 9.53 14.29
N VAL A 348 -11.31 10.16 13.32
CA VAL A 348 -10.96 9.54 12.04
C VAL A 348 -9.93 8.44 12.26
N SER A 349 -8.87 8.68 13.06
CA SER A 349 -7.83 7.72 13.35
C SER A 349 -8.36 6.43 14.00
N VAL A 350 -9.19 6.54 15.06
CA VAL A 350 -9.81 5.36 15.70
C VAL A 350 -10.64 4.55 14.71
N THR A 351 -11.37 5.22 13.80
CA THR A 351 -12.13 4.53 12.76
C THR A 351 -11.20 3.91 11.71
N SER A 352 -10.09 4.59 11.36
CA SER A 352 -9.07 4.08 10.44
C SER A 352 -8.36 2.84 11.02
N MET A 353 -8.02 2.83 12.29
CA MET A 353 -7.43 1.65 12.95
C MET A 353 -8.38 0.45 12.90
N SER A 354 -9.68 0.67 13.16
CA SER A 354 -10.67 -0.41 13.10
C SER A 354 -10.90 -0.93 11.68
N LEU A 355 -10.86 -0.06 10.67
CA LEU A 355 -11.01 -0.45 9.27
C LEU A 355 -9.72 -1.06 8.70
N GLY A 356 -8.58 -0.53 9.10
CA GLY A 356 -7.24 -0.98 8.70
C GLY A 356 -6.69 -2.14 9.53
N ILE A 357 -7.55 -2.94 10.17
CA ILE A 357 -7.14 -4.05 11.04
C ILE A 357 -6.16 -5.02 10.36
N GLY A 358 -6.28 -5.18 9.03
CA GLY A 358 -5.37 -5.99 8.25
C GLY A 358 -3.91 -5.53 8.34
N LEU A 359 -3.63 -4.22 8.42
CA LEU A 359 -2.25 -3.73 8.56
C LEU A 359 -1.58 -4.20 9.84
N TYR A 360 -2.33 -4.42 10.92
CA TYR A 360 -1.80 -4.88 12.20
C TYR A 360 -1.56 -6.40 12.22
N PHE A 361 -2.47 -7.17 11.63
CA PHE A 361 -2.45 -8.63 11.78
C PHE A 361 -1.81 -9.37 10.61
N ILE A 362 -1.88 -8.85 9.37
CA ILE A 362 -1.28 -9.51 8.20
C ILE A 362 0.24 -9.69 8.35
N PRO A 363 1.04 -8.69 8.81
CA PRO A 363 2.46 -8.91 8.97
C PRO A 363 2.79 -10.01 10.00
N LEU A 364 2.02 -10.13 11.06
CA LEU A 364 2.17 -11.23 12.02
C LEU A 364 1.71 -12.58 11.42
N ALA A 365 0.63 -12.56 10.63
CA ALA A 365 0.14 -13.73 9.94
C ALA A 365 1.11 -14.25 8.87
N MET A 366 1.86 -13.36 8.19
CA MET A 366 2.93 -13.74 7.24
C MET A 366 4.03 -14.55 7.93
N ILE A 367 4.40 -14.18 9.15
CA ILE A 367 5.42 -14.91 9.92
C ILE A 367 4.89 -16.26 10.42
N ALA A 368 3.61 -16.31 10.84
CA ALA A 368 2.97 -17.55 11.27
C ALA A 368 2.71 -18.52 10.12
N ASN A 369 2.47 -18.01 8.91
CA ASN A 369 2.11 -18.79 7.72
C ASN A 369 3.03 -18.42 6.56
N LYS A 370 4.30 -18.77 6.66
CA LYS A 370 5.37 -18.39 5.69
C LYS A 370 5.06 -18.76 4.24
N SER A 371 4.28 -19.83 4.02
CA SER A 371 3.86 -20.27 2.69
C SER A 371 3.12 -19.18 1.90
N ILE A 372 2.50 -18.19 2.55
CA ILE A 372 1.82 -17.08 1.85
C ILE A 372 2.78 -16.22 1.03
N LEU A 373 4.06 -16.18 1.41
CA LEU A 373 5.11 -15.42 0.73
C LEU A 373 5.76 -16.20 -0.42
N ASP A 374 5.46 -17.49 -0.53
CA ASP A 374 6.13 -18.42 -1.44
C ASP A 374 5.21 -18.87 -2.59
N LEU A 375 4.54 -17.90 -3.21
CA LEU A 375 3.57 -18.14 -4.29
C LEU A 375 4.21 -18.83 -5.51
N ASN A 376 5.52 -18.68 -5.71
CA ASN A 376 6.21 -19.19 -6.88
C ASN A 376 6.48 -20.71 -6.78
N SER A 377 6.83 -21.21 -5.59
CA SER A 377 7.22 -22.63 -5.39
C SER A 377 6.10 -23.49 -4.83
N THR A 378 5.19 -22.92 -4.01
CA THR A 378 4.14 -23.67 -3.30
C THR A 378 2.75 -23.06 -3.47
N VAL A 379 2.28 -22.94 -4.72
CA VAL A 379 1.01 -22.25 -5.05
C VAL A 379 -0.17 -22.73 -4.20
N LEU A 380 -0.34 -24.04 -4.04
CA LEU A 380 -1.47 -24.61 -3.29
C LEU A 380 -1.41 -24.23 -1.79
N LEU A 381 -0.23 -24.35 -1.18
CA LEU A 381 -0.04 -23.99 0.23
C LEU A 381 -0.21 -22.49 0.45
N SER A 382 0.27 -21.67 -0.48
CA SER A 382 0.09 -20.22 -0.45
C SER A 382 -1.39 -19.83 -0.52
N LEU A 383 -2.17 -20.48 -1.38
CA LEU A 383 -3.62 -20.24 -1.48
C LEU A 383 -4.38 -20.74 -0.24
N LEU A 384 -3.98 -21.86 0.35
CA LEU A 384 -4.56 -22.33 1.61
C LEU A 384 -4.26 -21.36 2.77
N ALA A 385 -3.02 -20.89 2.88
CA ALA A 385 -2.64 -19.85 3.85
C ALA A 385 -3.43 -18.54 3.62
N PHE A 386 -3.59 -18.13 2.36
CA PHE A 386 -4.41 -16.97 1.99
C PHE A 386 -5.86 -17.12 2.47
N MET A 387 -6.50 -18.26 2.20
CA MET A 387 -7.88 -18.52 2.63
C MET A 387 -8.02 -18.56 4.15
N LYS A 388 -7.09 -19.19 4.84
CA LYS A 388 -7.00 -19.23 6.31
C LYS A 388 -6.97 -17.81 6.90
N ILE A 389 -6.06 -16.98 6.41
CA ILE A 389 -5.90 -15.58 6.87
C ILE A 389 -7.13 -14.74 6.47
N ALA A 390 -7.69 -14.93 5.28
CA ALA A 390 -8.89 -14.23 4.84
C ALA A 390 -10.08 -14.47 5.77
N VAL A 391 -10.34 -15.73 6.14
CA VAL A 391 -11.40 -16.09 7.09
C VAL A 391 -11.15 -15.44 8.44
N SER A 392 -9.92 -15.47 8.93
CA SER A 392 -9.53 -14.82 10.17
C SER A 392 -9.77 -13.29 10.14
N LEU A 393 -9.40 -12.61 9.06
CA LEU A 393 -9.63 -11.17 8.88
C LEU A 393 -11.12 -10.81 8.85
N VAL A 394 -11.97 -11.67 8.27
CA VAL A 394 -13.43 -11.50 8.34
C VAL A 394 -13.92 -11.56 9.79
N MET A 395 -13.44 -12.53 10.56
CA MET A 395 -13.80 -12.67 11.98
C MET A 395 -13.31 -11.49 12.83
N LEU A 396 -12.10 -11.00 12.59
CA LEU A 396 -11.56 -9.83 13.27
C LEU A 396 -12.34 -8.55 12.90
N SER A 397 -12.67 -8.36 11.62
CA SER A 397 -13.49 -7.23 11.19
C SER A 397 -14.91 -7.31 11.77
N PHE A 398 -15.52 -8.49 11.81
CA PHE A 398 -16.80 -8.73 12.47
C PHE A 398 -16.76 -8.35 13.97
N SER A 399 -15.72 -8.77 14.67
CA SER A 399 -15.55 -8.48 16.09
C SER A 399 -15.42 -6.98 16.40
N ILE A 400 -14.64 -6.26 15.59
CA ILE A 400 -14.29 -4.85 15.87
C ILE A 400 -15.39 -3.90 15.38
N ILE A 401 -15.89 -4.11 14.16
CA ILE A 401 -16.80 -3.18 13.49
C ILE A 401 -18.27 -3.60 13.66
N GLY A 402 -18.53 -4.90 13.76
CA GLY A 402 -19.88 -5.47 13.81
C GLY A 402 -20.72 -4.94 14.98
N ASN A 403 -22.00 -4.75 14.76
CA ASN A 403 -22.94 -4.29 15.78
C ASN A 403 -23.68 -5.49 16.40
N TYR A 404 -22.94 -6.32 17.12
CA TYR A 404 -23.40 -7.56 17.75
C TYR A 404 -23.14 -7.55 19.27
N THR A 405 -23.68 -8.53 19.97
CA THR A 405 -23.45 -8.67 21.43
C THR A 405 -21.97 -8.84 21.74
N LEU A 406 -21.53 -8.35 22.88
CA LEU A 406 -20.11 -8.38 23.29
C LEU A 406 -19.56 -9.81 23.30
N PHE A 407 -20.36 -10.78 23.75
CA PHE A 407 -19.96 -12.18 23.80
C PHE A 407 -19.62 -12.73 22.40
N LEU A 408 -20.47 -12.49 21.39
CA LEU A 408 -20.22 -12.91 20.01
C LEU A 408 -18.99 -12.22 19.42
N ARG A 409 -18.78 -10.95 19.75
CA ARG A 409 -17.62 -10.19 19.30
C ARG A 409 -16.31 -10.73 19.89
N ILE A 410 -16.28 -11.03 21.20
CA ILE A 410 -15.12 -11.64 21.84
C ILE A 410 -14.87 -13.05 21.28
N GLY A 411 -15.91 -13.87 21.14
CA GLY A 411 -15.79 -15.20 20.55
C GLY A 411 -15.23 -15.16 19.14
N ALA A 412 -15.72 -14.26 18.28
CA ALA A 412 -15.21 -14.08 16.93
C ALA A 412 -13.76 -13.58 16.90
N PHE A 413 -13.37 -12.71 17.84
CA PHE A 413 -12.00 -12.22 17.94
C PHE A 413 -11.03 -13.36 18.27
N LEU A 414 -11.35 -14.13 19.34
CA LEU A 414 -10.52 -15.26 19.75
C LEU A 414 -10.44 -16.36 18.70
N LEU A 415 -11.56 -16.67 18.04
CA LEU A 415 -11.60 -17.64 16.96
C LEU A 415 -10.80 -17.16 15.75
N GLY A 416 -10.90 -15.87 15.39
CA GLY A 416 -10.11 -15.27 14.33
C GLY A 416 -8.61 -15.36 14.60
N LEU A 417 -8.17 -15.05 15.82
CA LEU A 417 -6.77 -15.20 16.22
C LEU A 417 -6.34 -16.67 16.19
N PHE A 418 -7.17 -17.56 16.72
CA PHE A 418 -6.86 -18.99 16.71
C PHE A 418 -6.67 -19.51 15.29
N ILE A 419 -7.59 -19.23 14.36
CA ILE A 419 -7.46 -19.61 12.95
C ILE A 419 -6.20 -18.99 12.32
N MET A 420 -5.85 -17.77 12.67
CA MET A 420 -4.70 -17.08 12.07
C MET A 420 -3.36 -17.74 12.43
N PHE A 421 -3.20 -18.15 13.68
CA PHE A 421 -1.91 -18.60 14.22
C PHE A 421 -1.77 -20.11 14.34
N PHE A 422 -2.88 -20.83 14.36
CA PHE A 422 -2.93 -22.29 14.44
C PHE A 422 -3.69 -22.92 13.26
#